data_aafed6ce92eee3284cbba50d682ea290
#
_entry.id   aafed6ce92eee3284cbba50d682ea290
#
_cell.length_a   1.000
_cell.length_b   1.000
_cell.length_c   1.000
_cell.angle_alpha   90.00
_cell.angle_beta   90.00
_cell.angle_gamma   90.00
#
_symmetry.space_group_name_H-M   'P 1'
#
loop_
_entity.id
_entity.type
_entity.pdbx_description
1 polymer ?
#
loop_
_entity_poly.entity_id
_entity_poly.type
_entity_poly.pdbx_seq_one_letter_code
_entity_poly.pdbx_strand_id
1 'polypeptide(L)'
;MIVIMALSFIVQQKLQSRFNKYTQVPTANGMTGAEVAQKMLNDHGIYDVKVVPTRGMLTDHFNPQTKTVALSEGVYSSRSVAAAAVAAHECGHAVQHARGYAPIRMRSALVPVVSFASNIVQWVLLAGVIFFHSFPGLLWFGIALFATTTLFSFITLPVEINASSRAISWLSSTGITDYNTRPMAIDALKWAAYTYVIAALGSLATLLYYIGLARNRD
;
A
#
# COMPACT_ATOMS: atom_id res chain seq x y z
N MET A 1 4.88 9.50 19.66
CA MET A 1 3.56 9.56 18.96
C MET A 1 3.38 10.84 18.14
N ILE A 2 3.50 12.06 18.71
CA ILE A 2 3.30 13.35 18.00
C ILE A 2 4.16 13.46 16.72
N VAL A 3 5.45 13.09 16.79
CA VAL A 3 6.36 13.12 15.63
C VAL A 3 5.86 12.24 14.48
N ILE A 4 5.39 11.02 14.78
CA ILE A 4 4.87 10.09 13.77
C ILE A 4 3.58 10.64 13.15
N MET A 5 2.69 11.22 13.94
CA MET A 5 1.48 11.89 13.43
C MET A 5 1.82 13.05 12.50
N ALA A 6 2.78 13.90 12.88
CA ALA A 6 3.23 15.01 12.06
C ALA A 6 3.85 14.51 10.73
N LEU A 7 4.71 13.47 10.80
CA LEU A 7 5.28 12.85 9.60
C LEU A 7 4.22 12.23 8.70
N SER A 8 3.23 11.52 9.27
CA SER A 8 2.10 10.97 8.51
C SER A 8 1.33 12.06 7.78
N PHE A 9 1.04 13.16 8.46
CA PHE A 9 0.37 14.31 7.86
C PHE A 9 1.18 14.92 6.72
N ILE A 10 2.48 15.15 6.92
CA ILE A 10 3.38 15.72 5.90
C ILE A 10 3.42 14.80 4.67
N VAL A 11 3.60 13.49 4.87
CA VAL A 11 3.67 12.52 3.77
C VAL A 11 2.35 12.49 3.00
N GLN A 12 1.21 12.49 3.70
CA GLN A 12 -0.11 12.50 3.07
C GLN A 12 -0.33 13.78 2.23
N GLN A 13 0.03 14.95 2.76
CA GLN A 13 -0.07 16.22 2.04
C GLN A 13 0.84 16.24 0.80
N LYS A 14 2.06 15.71 0.93
CA LYS A 14 3.00 15.62 -0.20
C LYS A 14 2.49 14.67 -1.27
N LEU A 15 1.99 13.48 -0.88
CA LEU A 15 1.38 12.53 -1.81
C LEU A 15 0.26 13.19 -2.61
N GLN A 16 -0.71 13.80 -1.92
CA GLN A 16 -1.84 14.48 -2.56
C GLN A 16 -1.39 15.60 -3.50
N SER A 17 -0.45 16.43 -3.05
CA SER A 17 0.09 17.54 -3.85
C SER A 17 0.80 17.03 -5.11
N ARG A 18 1.63 15.98 -5.00
CA ARG A 18 2.34 15.39 -6.14
C ARG A 18 1.38 14.71 -7.10
N PHE A 19 0.42 13.95 -6.57
CA PHE A 19 -0.61 13.33 -7.38
C PHE A 19 -1.38 14.39 -8.18
N ASN A 20 -1.91 15.43 -7.53
CA ASN A 20 -2.63 16.52 -8.20
C ASN A 20 -1.78 17.23 -9.25
N LYS A 21 -0.48 17.43 -8.99
CA LYS A 21 0.44 18.03 -9.96
C LYS A 21 0.58 17.14 -11.20
N TYR A 22 0.75 15.84 -11.03
CA TYR A 22 1.07 14.92 -12.13
C TYR A 22 -0.18 14.41 -12.86
N THR A 23 -1.39 14.65 -12.32
CA THR A 23 -2.65 14.47 -13.08
C THR A 23 -2.82 15.50 -14.20
N GLN A 24 -2.08 16.62 -14.15
CA GLN A 24 -2.10 17.63 -15.21
C GLN A 24 -1.07 17.39 -16.32
N VAL A 25 -0.19 16.39 -16.15
CA VAL A 25 0.87 16.08 -17.11
C VAL A 25 0.45 14.89 -17.95
N PRO A 26 0.27 15.03 -19.28
CA PRO A 26 -0.15 13.93 -20.13
C PRO A 26 0.96 12.88 -20.28
N THR A 27 0.58 11.63 -20.51
CA THR A 27 1.51 10.56 -20.95
C THR A 27 2.00 10.83 -22.37
N ALA A 28 3.22 10.39 -22.69
CA ALA A 28 3.83 10.62 -24.01
C ALA A 28 3.01 10.02 -25.17
N ASN A 29 2.32 8.93 -24.93
CA ASN A 29 1.54 8.20 -25.96
C ASN A 29 0.02 8.43 -25.83
N GLY A 30 -0.45 9.25 -24.90
CA GLY A 30 -1.86 9.60 -24.71
C GLY A 30 -2.74 8.44 -24.20
N MET A 31 -2.18 7.38 -23.64
CA MET A 31 -2.94 6.26 -23.07
C MET A 31 -3.62 6.64 -21.77
N THR A 32 -4.85 6.18 -21.57
CA THR A 32 -5.56 6.24 -20.29
C THR A 32 -4.98 5.25 -19.28
N GLY A 33 -5.27 5.43 -17.98
CA GLY A 33 -4.85 4.46 -16.97
C GLY A 33 -5.38 3.06 -17.23
N ALA A 34 -6.61 2.93 -17.75
CA ALA A 34 -7.18 1.63 -18.13
C ALA A 34 -6.42 0.98 -19.30
N GLU A 35 -6.06 1.74 -20.33
CA GLU A 35 -5.27 1.25 -21.46
C GLU A 35 -3.84 0.87 -21.04
N VAL A 36 -3.23 1.64 -20.14
CA VAL A 36 -1.92 1.34 -19.52
C VAL A 36 -1.98 0.01 -18.74
N ALA A 37 -3.01 -0.16 -17.89
CA ALA A 37 -3.19 -1.39 -17.13
C ALA A 37 -3.39 -2.61 -18.04
N GLN A 38 -4.29 -2.51 -19.01
CA GLN A 38 -4.53 -3.62 -19.95
C GLN A 38 -3.27 -3.99 -20.75
N LYS A 39 -2.53 -2.97 -21.22
CA LYS A 39 -1.28 -3.20 -21.94
C LYS A 39 -0.25 -3.88 -21.06
N MET A 40 -0.06 -3.43 -19.79
CA MET A 40 0.92 -4.03 -18.89
C MET A 40 0.58 -5.49 -18.58
N LEU A 41 -0.68 -5.81 -18.35
CA LEU A 41 -1.13 -7.18 -18.12
C LEU A 41 -0.82 -8.07 -19.35
N ASN A 42 -1.16 -7.61 -20.56
CA ASN A 42 -0.92 -8.32 -21.82
C ASN A 42 0.59 -8.54 -22.06
N ASP A 43 1.42 -7.51 -21.85
CA ASP A 43 2.87 -7.59 -22.03
C ASP A 43 3.54 -8.59 -21.05
N HIS A 44 2.88 -8.88 -19.92
CA HIS A 44 3.31 -9.89 -18.95
C HIS A 44 2.65 -11.25 -19.11
N GLY A 45 1.81 -11.44 -20.15
CA GLY A 45 1.10 -12.69 -20.43
C GLY A 45 -0.04 -12.99 -19.46
N ILE A 46 -0.62 -11.95 -18.84
CA ILE A 46 -1.72 -12.07 -17.87
C ILE A 46 -3.02 -11.68 -18.58
N TYR A 47 -3.81 -12.68 -19.01
CA TYR A 47 -5.05 -12.46 -19.77
C TYR A 47 -6.32 -12.72 -18.98
N ASP A 48 -6.18 -13.24 -17.77
CA ASP A 48 -7.29 -13.63 -16.88
C ASP A 48 -7.61 -12.56 -15.82
N VAL A 49 -6.92 -11.42 -15.84
CA VAL A 49 -7.16 -10.27 -14.96
C VAL A 49 -7.90 -9.19 -15.76
N LYS A 50 -9.03 -8.72 -15.21
CA LYS A 50 -9.87 -7.67 -15.81
C LYS A 50 -9.53 -6.31 -15.22
N VAL A 51 -9.54 -5.27 -16.06
CA VAL A 51 -9.42 -3.87 -15.62
C VAL A 51 -10.81 -3.27 -15.54
N VAL A 52 -11.19 -2.78 -14.36
CA VAL A 52 -12.55 -2.26 -14.10
C VAL A 52 -12.48 -0.90 -13.41
N PRO A 53 -13.45 0.00 -13.66
CA PRO A 53 -13.56 1.24 -12.89
C PRO A 53 -14.10 0.96 -11.48
N THR A 54 -13.67 1.75 -10.49
CA THR A 54 -14.22 1.74 -9.14
C THR A 54 -14.56 3.16 -8.67
N ARG A 55 -15.53 3.28 -7.78
CA ARG A 55 -15.96 4.57 -7.22
C ARG A 55 -15.01 5.01 -6.09
N GLY A 56 -14.86 6.31 -5.94
CA GLY A 56 -14.03 6.94 -4.91
C GLY A 56 -12.67 7.40 -5.44
N MET A 57 -11.95 8.17 -4.61
CA MET A 57 -10.58 8.61 -4.90
C MET A 57 -9.59 7.72 -4.13
N LEU A 58 -8.47 7.36 -4.77
CA LEU A 58 -7.43 6.52 -4.16
C LEU A 58 -7.96 5.15 -3.71
N THR A 59 -8.92 4.61 -4.44
CA THR A 59 -9.49 3.28 -4.22
C THR A 59 -8.91 2.23 -5.17
N ASP A 60 -7.88 2.62 -5.88
CA ASP A 60 -7.17 1.75 -6.83
C ASP A 60 -6.59 0.53 -6.10
N HIS A 61 -6.81 -0.66 -6.66
CA HIS A 61 -6.28 -1.89 -6.07
C HIS A 61 -6.33 -3.07 -7.05
N PHE A 62 -5.43 -4.03 -6.84
CA PHE A 62 -5.52 -5.36 -7.42
C PHE A 62 -6.19 -6.33 -6.43
N ASN A 63 -7.22 -7.04 -6.88
CA ASN A 63 -7.87 -8.11 -6.12
C ASN A 63 -7.53 -9.48 -6.73
N PRO A 64 -6.73 -10.31 -6.04
CA PRO A 64 -6.34 -11.61 -6.57
C PRO A 64 -7.47 -12.65 -6.57
N GLN A 65 -8.49 -12.50 -5.71
CA GLN A 65 -9.62 -13.44 -5.63
C GLN A 65 -10.57 -13.28 -6.81
N THR A 66 -10.89 -12.02 -7.15
CA THR A 66 -11.76 -11.69 -8.29
C THR A 66 -10.99 -11.53 -9.59
N LYS A 67 -9.65 -11.57 -9.55
CA LYS A 67 -8.74 -11.31 -10.66
C LYS A 67 -9.09 -9.99 -11.36
N THR A 68 -9.13 -8.92 -10.58
CA THR A 68 -9.45 -7.58 -11.09
C THR A 68 -8.41 -6.56 -10.64
N VAL A 69 -8.02 -5.69 -11.58
CA VAL A 69 -7.39 -4.40 -11.30
C VAL A 69 -8.50 -3.36 -11.33
N ALA A 70 -8.90 -2.88 -10.16
CA ALA A 70 -9.91 -1.84 -10.01
C ALA A 70 -9.22 -0.48 -9.95
N LEU A 71 -9.60 0.45 -10.84
CA LEU A 71 -9.03 1.78 -10.93
C LEU A 71 -10.12 2.83 -10.65
N SER A 72 -9.81 3.80 -9.80
CA SER A 72 -10.69 4.94 -9.54
C SER A 72 -10.99 5.69 -10.84
N GLU A 73 -12.15 6.33 -10.94
CA GLU A 73 -12.58 7.02 -12.17
C GLU A 73 -11.55 8.03 -12.67
N GLY A 74 -10.89 8.74 -11.74
CA GLY A 74 -9.84 9.71 -12.03
C GLY A 74 -8.53 9.08 -12.53
N VAL A 75 -8.31 7.78 -12.31
CA VAL A 75 -7.18 7.01 -12.85
C VAL A 75 -7.61 6.27 -14.11
N TYR A 76 -8.78 5.62 -14.10
CA TYR A 76 -9.27 4.79 -15.20
C TYR A 76 -9.32 5.54 -16.54
N SER A 77 -9.92 6.75 -16.55
CA SER A 77 -10.16 7.54 -17.75
C SER A 77 -9.06 8.57 -18.05
N SER A 78 -8.20 8.88 -17.08
CA SER A 78 -7.19 9.93 -17.21
C SER A 78 -6.00 9.48 -18.06
N ARG A 79 -5.50 10.40 -18.89
CA ARG A 79 -4.32 10.22 -19.76
C ARG A 79 -3.05 10.82 -19.16
N SER A 80 -2.98 10.89 -17.84
CA SER A 80 -1.91 11.55 -17.12
C SER A 80 -0.81 10.60 -16.63
N VAL A 81 0.36 11.17 -16.35
CA VAL A 81 1.49 10.45 -15.75
C VAL A 81 1.12 9.85 -14.40
N ALA A 82 0.33 10.55 -13.58
CA ALA A 82 -0.14 10.02 -12.31
C ALA A 82 -1.02 8.78 -12.50
N ALA A 83 -1.99 8.86 -13.43
CA ALA A 83 -2.86 7.73 -13.74
C ALA A 83 -2.09 6.52 -14.28
N ALA A 84 -1.16 6.74 -15.19
CA ALA A 84 -0.29 5.69 -15.73
C ALA A 84 0.55 5.03 -14.63
N ALA A 85 1.12 5.83 -13.70
CA ALA A 85 1.93 5.33 -12.59
C ALA A 85 1.11 4.45 -11.64
N VAL A 86 -0.10 4.90 -11.23
CA VAL A 86 -1.00 4.13 -10.36
C VAL A 86 -1.48 2.86 -11.04
N ALA A 87 -1.97 2.96 -12.28
CA ALA A 87 -2.45 1.81 -13.05
C ALA A 87 -1.36 0.73 -13.23
N ALA A 88 -0.13 1.15 -13.56
CA ALA A 88 1.00 0.24 -13.66
C ALA A 88 1.40 -0.35 -12.29
N HIS A 89 1.27 0.40 -11.20
CA HIS A 89 1.53 -0.10 -9.85
C HIS A 89 0.57 -1.23 -9.47
N GLU A 90 -0.75 -1.05 -9.70
CA GLU A 90 -1.73 -2.09 -9.44
C GLU A 90 -1.53 -3.34 -10.30
N CYS A 91 -1.13 -3.15 -11.56
CA CYS A 91 -0.68 -4.25 -12.40
C CYS A 91 0.62 -4.90 -11.89
N GLY A 92 1.51 -4.13 -11.24
CA GLY A 92 2.68 -4.65 -10.55
C GLY A 92 2.32 -5.72 -9.51
N HIS A 93 1.22 -5.52 -8.76
CA HIS A 93 0.69 -6.52 -7.83
C HIS A 93 0.13 -7.75 -8.57
N ALA A 94 -0.54 -7.58 -9.70
CA ALA A 94 -0.99 -8.70 -10.52
C ALA A 94 0.20 -9.53 -11.04
N VAL A 95 1.28 -8.87 -11.49
CA VAL A 95 2.51 -9.53 -11.92
C VAL A 95 3.21 -10.25 -10.76
N GLN A 96 3.26 -9.65 -9.57
CA GLN A 96 3.79 -10.31 -8.37
C GLN A 96 3.02 -11.59 -8.05
N HIS A 97 1.69 -11.54 -8.11
CA HIS A 97 0.82 -12.68 -7.87
C HIS A 97 1.04 -13.78 -8.92
N ALA A 98 1.03 -13.42 -10.20
CA ALA A 98 1.23 -14.35 -11.32
C ALA A 98 2.63 -15.01 -11.29
N ARG A 99 3.66 -14.27 -10.83
CA ARG A 99 5.03 -14.78 -10.71
C ARG A 99 5.32 -15.49 -9.39
N GLY A 100 4.33 -15.63 -8.49
CA GLY A 100 4.50 -16.30 -7.20
C GLY A 100 5.48 -15.60 -6.26
N TYR A 101 5.58 -14.27 -6.29
CA TYR A 101 6.48 -13.49 -5.45
C TYR A 101 6.21 -13.77 -3.97
N ALA A 102 7.21 -14.28 -3.25
CA ALA A 102 7.01 -14.80 -1.88
C ALA A 102 6.41 -13.78 -0.90
N PRO A 103 6.85 -12.49 -0.85
CA PRO A 103 6.27 -11.52 0.08
C PRO A 103 4.78 -11.25 -0.13
N ILE A 104 4.25 -11.19 -1.37
CA ILE A 104 2.81 -10.99 -1.58
C ILE A 104 2.00 -12.21 -1.15
N ARG A 105 2.55 -13.42 -1.29
CA ARG A 105 1.92 -14.65 -0.78
C ARG A 105 1.86 -14.66 0.74
N MET A 106 2.95 -14.25 1.42
CA MET A 106 2.99 -14.10 2.87
C MET A 106 1.98 -13.04 3.35
N ARG A 107 1.95 -11.87 2.69
CA ARG A 107 0.95 -10.83 2.95
C ARG A 107 -0.47 -11.38 2.85
N SER A 108 -0.80 -12.06 1.74
CA SER A 108 -2.14 -12.61 1.51
C SER A 108 -2.53 -13.66 2.56
N ALA A 109 -1.60 -14.52 2.98
CA ALA A 109 -1.85 -15.52 4.02
C ALA A 109 -2.10 -14.89 5.40
N LEU A 110 -1.51 -13.73 5.70
CA LEU A 110 -1.69 -13.02 6.96
C LEU A 110 -2.97 -12.18 7.02
N VAL A 111 -3.58 -11.82 5.88
CA VAL A 111 -4.77 -10.95 5.83
C VAL A 111 -5.90 -11.41 6.76
N PRO A 112 -6.33 -12.71 6.80
CA PRO A 112 -7.40 -13.13 7.70
C PRO A 112 -7.06 -12.93 9.18
N VAL A 113 -5.83 -13.27 9.57
CA VAL A 113 -5.34 -13.13 10.95
C VAL A 113 -5.28 -11.66 11.36
N VAL A 114 -4.72 -10.83 10.50
CA VAL A 114 -4.57 -9.39 10.75
C VAL A 114 -5.92 -8.69 10.76
N SER A 115 -6.86 -9.06 9.87
CA SER A 115 -8.22 -8.53 9.89
C SER A 115 -8.92 -8.83 11.22
N PHE A 116 -8.83 -10.06 11.70
CA PHE A 116 -9.37 -10.41 13.01
C PHE A 116 -8.69 -9.62 14.13
N ALA A 117 -7.36 -9.63 14.18
CA ALA A 117 -6.58 -8.92 15.19
C ALA A 117 -6.91 -7.42 15.21
N SER A 118 -6.98 -6.76 14.06
CA SER A 118 -7.24 -5.32 13.93
C SER A 118 -8.61 -4.90 14.47
N ASN A 119 -9.62 -5.78 14.38
CA ASN A 119 -10.97 -5.49 14.87
C ASN A 119 -11.06 -5.48 16.41
N ILE A 120 -10.20 -6.25 17.09
CA ILE A 120 -10.30 -6.43 18.55
C ILE A 120 -9.13 -5.84 19.32
N VAL A 121 -7.96 -5.64 18.69
CA VAL A 121 -6.71 -5.28 19.38
C VAL A 121 -6.82 -4.02 20.19
N GLN A 122 -7.52 -3.00 19.70
CA GLN A 122 -7.71 -1.73 20.41
C GLN A 122 -8.46 -1.93 21.73
N TRP A 123 -9.52 -2.73 21.73
CA TRP A 123 -10.32 -3.03 22.91
C TRP A 123 -9.56 -3.90 23.90
N VAL A 124 -8.83 -4.91 23.40
CA VAL A 124 -8.00 -5.79 24.23
C VAL A 124 -6.88 -5.00 24.92
N LEU A 125 -6.18 -4.12 24.18
CA LEU A 125 -5.14 -3.27 24.76
C LEU A 125 -5.72 -2.30 25.79
N LEU A 126 -6.86 -1.67 25.52
CA LEU A 126 -7.52 -0.77 26.45
C LEU A 126 -7.92 -1.50 27.74
N ALA A 127 -8.59 -2.66 27.61
CA ALA A 127 -8.96 -3.49 28.76
C ALA A 127 -7.71 -3.99 29.50
N GLY A 128 -6.67 -4.40 28.79
CA GLY A 128 -5.40 -4.83 29.37
C GLY A 128 -4.71 -3.75 30.20
N VAL A 129 -4.80 -2.49 29.79
CA VAL A 129 -4.27 -1.36 30.56
C VAL A 129 -5.11 -1.08 31.80
N ILE A 130 -6.45 -1.11 31.69
CA ILE A 130 -7.38 -0.84 32.80
C ILE A 130 -7.30 -1.93 33.85
N PHE A 131 -7.32 -3.19 33.47
CA PHE A 131 -7.35 -4.34 34.37
C PHE A 131 -5.98 -4.96 34.62
N PHE A 132 -4.89 -4.21 34.39
CA PHE A 132 -3.53 -4.75 34.46
C PHE A 132 -3.23 -5.45 35.79
N HIS A 133 -3.60 -4.85 36.93
CA HIS A 133 -3.34 -5.42 38.27
C HIS A 133 -4.09 -6.71 38.55
N SER A 134 -5.27 -6.90 37.94
CA SER A 134 -6.06 -8.12 38.11
C SER A 134 -5.77 -9.20 37.06
N PHE A 135 -5.45 -8.78 35.83
CA PHE A 135 -5.25 -9.67 34.69
C PHE A 135 -4.09 -9.19 33.79
N PRO A 136 -2.83 -9.24 34.24
CA PRO A 136 -1.69 -8.74 33.46
C PRO A 136 -1.52 -9.46 32.11
N GLY A 137 -1.92 -10.74 32.04
CA GLY A 137 -1.90 -11.51 30.79
C GLY A 137 -2.76 -10.93 29.66
N LEU A 138 -3.80 -10.14 29.99
CA LEU A 138 -4.66 -9.50 28.99
C LEU A 138 -3.90 -8.44 28.16
N LEU A 139 -3.05 -7.65 28.83
CA LEU A 139 -2.21 -6.67 28.14
C LEU A 139 -1.18 -7.37 27.24
N TRP A 140 -0.52 -8.44 27.72
CA TRP A 140 0.42 -9.22 26.91
C TRP A 140 -0.25 -9.87 25.71
N PHE A 141 -1.48 -10.36 25.86
CA PHE A 141 -2.27 -10.88 24.74
C PHE A 141 -2.56 -9.79 23.70
N GLY A 142 -2.96 -8.59 24.14
CA GLY A 142 -3.15 -7.44 23.26
C GLY A 142 -1.87 -7.03 22.51
N ILE A 143 -0.71 -7.06 23.20
CA ILE A 143 0.60 -6.80 22.61
C ILE A 143 0.92 -7.86 21.54
N ALA A 144 0.65 -9.13 21.78
CA ALA A 144 0.87 -10.20 20.80
C ALA A 144 -0.02 -10.02 19.56
N LEU A 145 -1.31 -9.67 19.74
CA LEU A 145 -2.20 -9.34 18.64
C LEU A 145 -1.67 -8.13 17.85
N PHE A 146 -1.21 -7.08 18.53
CA PHE A 146 -0.68 -5.89 17.88
C PHE A 146 0.64 -6.19 17.14
N ALA A 147 1.46 -7.09 17.66
CA ALA A 147 2.68 -7.52 16.97
C ALA A 147 2.39 -8.18 15.61
N THR A 148 1.27 -8.87 15.44
CA THR A 148 0.88 -9.44 14.14
C THR A 148 0.58 -8.35 13.11
N THR A 149 -0.07 -7.25 13.52
CA THR A 149 -0.35 -6.10 12.64
C THR A 149 0.93 -5.35 12.28
N THR A 150 1.86 -5.23 13.24
CA THR A 150 3.19 -4.65 13.01
C THR A 150 3.99 -5.48 12.01
N LEU A 151 4.03 -6.81 12.20
CA LEU A 151 4.69 -7.73 11.26
C LEU A 151 4.11 -7.61 9.84
N PHE A 152 2.79 -7.55 9.72
CA PHE A 152 2.10 -7.35 8.45
C PHE A 152 2.53 -6.06 7.75
N SER A 153 2.68 -4.96 8.50
CA SER A 153 3.14 -3.68 7.95
C SER A 153 4.54 -3.81 7.35
N PHE A 154 5.46 -4.52 8.02
CA PHE A 154 6.82 -4.75 7.51
C PHE A 154 6.87 -5.70 6.31
N ILE A 155 6.01 -6.74 6.27
CA ILE A 155 5.91 -7.63 5.10
C ILE A 155 5.31 -6.89 3.90
N THR A 156 4.44 -5.91 4.13
CA THR A 156 3.84 -5.10 3.07
C THR A 156 4.87 -4.19 2.36
N LEU A 157 5.88 -3.66 3.07
CA LEU A 157 6.89 -2.76 2.49
C LEU A 157 7.60 -3.33 1.24
N PRO A 158 8.21 -4.52 1.26
CA PRO A 158 8.86 -5.06 0.07
C PRO A 158 7.87 -5.36 -1.06
N VAL A 159 6.60 -5.65 -0.74
CA VAL A 159 5.55 -5.84 -1.75
C VAL A 159 5.31 -4.54 -2.51
N GLU A 160 5.08 -3.44 -1.79
CA GLU A 160 4.79 -2.12 -2.37
C GLU A 160 5.97 -1.54 -3.15
N ILE A 161 7.19 -1.65 -2.60
CA ILE A 161 8.42 -1.20 -3.26
C ILE A 161 8.65 -1.99 -4.56
N ASN A 162 8.47 -3.31 -4.53
CA ASN A 162 8.66 -4.15 -5.71
C ASN A 162 7.59 -3.91 -6.77
N ALA A 163 6.30 -3.70 -6.39
CA ALA A 163 5.25 -3.34 -7.34
C ALA A 163 5.56 -2.02 -8.05
N SER A 164 5.95 -0.99 -7.28
CA SER A 164 6.38 0.33 -7.81
C SER A 164 7.59 0.21 -8.74
N SER A 165 8.59 -0.60 -8.37
CA SER A 165 9.79 -0.82 -9.20
C SER A 165 9.44 -1.47 -10.54
N ARG A 166 8.55 -2.48 -10.54
CA ARG A 166 8.05 -3.12 -11.77
C ARG A 166 7.30 -2.14 -12.65
N ALA A 167 6.40 -1.33 -12.05
CA ALA A 167 5.66 -0.29 -12.75
C ALA A 167 6.59 0.69 -13.47
N ILE A 168 7.56 1.27 -12.74
CA ILE A 168 8.50 2.25 -13.30
C ILE A 168 9.35 1.65 -14.40
N SER A 169 9.88 0.44 -14.21
CA SER A 169 10.70 -0.24 -15.21
C SER A 169 9.92 -0.48 -16.49
N TRP A 170 8.67 -0.96 -16.37
CA TRP A 170 7.82 -1.24 -17.53
C TRP A 170 7.36 0.04 -18.24
N LEU A 171 6.90 1.07 -17.50
CA LEU A 171 6.52 2.37 -18.07
C LEU A 171 7.65 3.00 -18.89
N SER A 172 8.89 2.87 -18.42
CA SER A 172 10.07 3.38 -19.10
C SER A 172 10.45 2.55 -20.34
N SER A 173 10.39 1.23 -20.25
CA SER A 173 10.74 0.34 -21.37
C SER A 173 9.74 0.40 -22.52
N THR A 174 8.49 0.76 -22.24
CA THR A 174 7.42 0.87 -23.27
C THR A 174 7.24 2.29 -23.80
N GLY A 175 8.02 3.26 -23.32
CA GLY A 175 7.94 4.65 -23.77
C GLY A 175 6.67 5.39 -23.34
N ILE A 176 5.90 4.84 -22.38
CA ILE A 176 4.74 5.51 -21.80
C ILE A 176 5.21 6.70 -20.96
N THR A 177 6.36 6.56 -20.30
CA THR A 177 7.09 7.68 -19.68
C THR A 177 8.40 7.91 -20.43
N ASP A 178 8.70 9.16 -20.70
CA ASP A 178 9.92 9.64 -21.33
C ASP A 178 10.93 10.19 -20.29
N TYR A 179 12.01 10.81 -20.78
CA TYR A 179 13.06 11.42 -19.94
C TYR A 179 12.48 12.45 -18.94
N ASN A 180 11.46 13.23 -19.33
CA ASN A 180 10.86 14.28 -18.51
C ASN A 180 9.80 13.76 -17.55
N THR A 181 9.02 12.78 -17.95
CA THR A 181 7.86 12.26 -17.21
C THR A 181 8.20 11.08 -16.30
N ARG A 182 9.26 10.32 -16.61
CA ARG A 182 9.73 9.22 -15.74
C ARG A 182 10.06 9.68 -14.31
N PRO A 183 10.77 10.80 -14.07
CA PRO A 183 11.01 11.28 -12.70
C PRO A 183 9.71 11.62 -11.96
N MET A 184 8.66 12.05 -12.66
CA MET A 184 7.35 12.36 -12.07
C MET A 184 6.62 11.10 -11.63
N ALA A 185 6.64 10.04 -12.43
CA ALA A 185 6.09 8.73 -12.07
C ALA A 185 6.82 8.14 -10.85
N ILE A 186 8.17 8.22 -10.83
CA ILE A 186 8.97 7.81 -9.68
C ILE A 186 8.60 8.60 -8.43
N ASP A 187 8.50 9.92 -8.52
CA ASP A 187 8.17 10.77 -7.37
C ASP A 187 6.77 10.48 -6.83
N ALA A 188 5.77 10.28 -7.70
CA ALA A 188 4.41 9.90 -7.29
C ALA A 188 4.40 8.59 -6.50
N LEU A 189 5.00 7.52 -7.04
CA LEU A 189 5.05 6.20 -6.39
C LEU A 189 5.94 6.18 -5.14
N LYS A 190 6.99 7.00 -5.09
CA LYS A 190 7.85 7.15 -3.92
C LYS A 190 7.09 7.77 -2.73
N TRP A 191 6.29 8.81 -2.96
CA TRP A 191 5.46 9.39 -1.90
C TRP A 191 4.36 8.42 -1.44
N ALA A 192 3.80 7.62 -2.34
CA ALA A 192 2.90 6.52 -1.97
C ALA A 192 3.62 5.48 -1.09
N ALA A 193 4.82 5.05 -1.46
CA ALA A 193 5.61 4.10 -0.66
C ALA A 193 5.96 4.64 0.73
N TYR A 194 6.21 5.94 0.88
CA TYR A 194 6.47 6.55 2.19
C TYR A 194 5.29 6.45 3.17
N THR A 195 4.04 6.37 2.68
CA THR A 195 2.89 6.14 3.57
C THR A 195 3.01 4.80 4.29
N TYR A 196 3.45 3.76 3.60
CA TYR A 196 3.68 2.42 4.20
C TYR A 196 4.88 2.42 5.15
N VAL A 197 5.95 3.16 4.82
CA VAL A 197 7.12 3.31 5.72
C VAL A 197 6.70 3.95 7.04
N ILE A 198 5.97 5.07 6.98
CA ILE A 198 5.50 5.76 8.18
C ILE A 198 4.53 4.89 8.98
N ALA A 199 3.63 4.16 8.31
CA ALA A 199 2.71 3.23 8.98
C ALA A 199 3.47 2.11 9.72
N ALA A 200 4.50 1.51 9.10
CA ALA A 200 5.31 0.47 9.72
C ALA A 200 6.12 1.01 10.92
N LEU A 201 6.75 2.18 10.78
CA LEU A 201 7.47 2.82 11.89
C LEU A 201 6.54 3.23 13.03
N GLY A 202 5.34 3.75 12.72
CA GLY A 202 4.32 4.10 13.70
C GLY A 202 3.80 2.89 14.46
N SER A 203 3.56 1.80 13.75
CA SER A 203 3.17 0.52 14.34
C SER A 203 4.26 -0.03 15.27
N LEU A 204 5.53 -0.01 14.83
CA LEU A 204 6.64 -0.43 15.66
C LEU A 204 6.79 0.41 16.94
N ALA A 205 6.74 1.74 16.79
CA ALA A 205 6.84 2.64 17.95
C ALA A 205 5.70 2.42 18.96
N THR A 206 4.49 2.18 18.47
CA THR A 206 3.33 1.85 19.31
C THR A 206 3.51 0.49 20.01
N LEU A 207 4.01 -0.52 19.30
CA LEU A 207 4.32 -1.83 19.87
C LEU A 207 5.34 -1.71 21.02
N LEU A 208 6.44 -1.00 20.77
CA LEU A 208 7.48 -0.77 21.79
C LEU A 208 6.96 0.01 22.98
N TYR A 209 6.07 0.97 22.77
CA TYR A 209 5.40 1.69 23.86
C TYR A 209 4.59 0.76 24.77
N TYR A 210 3.75 -0.12 24.21
CA TYR A 210 2.97 -1.06 25.01
C TYR A 210 3.83 -2.11 25.71
N ILE A 211 4.90 -2.60 25.07
CA ILE A 211 5.88 -3.48 25.73
C ILE A 211 6.54 -2.78 26.92
N GLY A 212 6.98 -1.53 26.75
CA GLY A 212 7.56 -0.74 27.82
C GLY A 212 6.56 -0.49 28.96
N LEU A 213 5.30 -0.21 28.62
CA LEU A 213 4.23 -0.03 29.60
C LEU A 213 3.97 -1.30 30.42
N ALA A 214 3.93 -2.47 29.77
CA ALA A 214 3.74 -3.76 30.45
C ALA A 214 4.92 -4.06 31.40
N ARG A 215 6.17 -3.90 30.93
CA ARG A 215 7.37 -4.16 31.73
C ARG A 215 7.55 -3.24 32.95
N ASN A 216 7.08 -2.00 32.86
CA ASN A 216 7.23 -1.03 33.97
C ASN A 216 6.13 -1.18 35.03
N ARG A 217 5.15 -2.05 34.82
CA ARG A 217 4.04 -2.32 35.74
C ARG A 217 4.17 -3.68 36.46
N ASP A 218 5.09 -4.54 35.98
CA ASP A 218 5.54 -5.74 36.66
C ASP A 218 6.58 -5.36 37.74
#